data_bb77bdcb4fecf956dd205cfd00fc9c38
#
_entry.id   bb77bdcb4fecf956dd205cfd00fc9c38
#
_cell.length_a   1.000
_cell.length_b   1.000
_cell.length_c   1.000
_cell.angle_alpha   90.00
_cell.angle_beta   90.00
_cell.angle_gamma   90.00
#
_symmetry.space_group_name_H-M   'P 1'
#
loop_
_entity.id
_entity.type
_entity.pdbx_description
1 polymer ?
#
loop_
_entity_poly.entity_id
_entity_poly.type
_entity_poly.pdbx_seq_one_letter_code
_entity_poly.pdbx_strand_id
1 'polypeptide(L)'
;MPRFCSECGAPLPAPPPVTCRACDTSHWLDAKPCAGALVSRAGKLLLVRRAHEPWKGAWDVPGGFCGPREHPREAAAREVREETGLEVEPDAILGMWVDSYAPDGPGADKVTLNIYFHAAAPGTAAARADPNEVAEVAWFAADELPESLAFPGHLPAVLRAWRASQERTPRATPVQSRAVPARAPDPMV
;
A
#
# COMPACT_ATOMS: atom_id res chain seq x y z
N MET A 1 19.91 -11.78 10.51
CA MET A 1 19.30 -12.58 11.62
C MET A 1 19.91 -12.19 12.96
N PRO A 2 19.13 -12.09 14.05
CA PRO A 2 19.66 -11.72 15.37
C PRO A 2 20.66 -12.77 15.88
N ARG A 3 21.75 -12.29 16.42
CA ARG A 3 22.81 -13.12 17.02
C ARG A 3 22.78 -13.08 18.55
N PHE A 4 22.04 -12.14 19.12
CA PHE A 4 21.93 -11.89 20.55
C PHE A 4 20.46 -11.80 20.95
N CYS A 5 20.17 -12.22 22.17
CA CYS A 5 18.85 -12.11 22.77
C CYS A 5 18.48 -10.64 22.98
N SER A 6 17.28 -10.22 22.55
CA SER A 6 16.79 -8.85 22.73
C SER A 6 16.52 -8.49 24.20
N GLU A 7 16.26 -9.49 25.04
CA GLU A 7 15.90 -9.29 26.45
C GLU A 7 17.11 -9.20 27.37
N CYS A 8 18.07 -10.13 27.23
CA CYS A 8 19.19 -10.21 28.17
C CYS A 8 20.58 -10.01 27.54
N GLY A 9 20.65 -9.81 26.23
CA GLY A 9 21.91 -9.60 25.52
C GLY A 9 22.79 -10.83 25.34
N ALA A 10 22.40 -12.01 25.86
CA ALA A 10 23.20 -13.23 25.72
C ALA A 10 23.24 -13.70 24.25
N PRO A 11 24.35 -14.35 23.82
CA PRO A 11 24.43 -14.95 22.49
C PRO A 11 23.35 -16.01 22.30
N LEU A 12 22.67 -15.97 21.16
CA LEU A 12 21.72 -17.01 20.76
C LEU A 12 22.47 -18.23 20.22
N PRO A 13 22.06 -19.48 20.62
CA PRO A 13 22.74 -20.70 20.23
C PRO A 13 22.57 -21.06 18.75
N ALA A 14 21.54 -20.48 18.07
CA ALA A 14 21.22 -20.67 16.67
C ALA A 14 20.41 -19.47 16.14
N PRO A 15 20.25 -19.32 14.83
CA PRO A 15 19.24 -18.40 14.27
C PRO A 15 17.82 -18.78 14.71
N PRO A 16 16.88 -17.80 14.79
CA PRO A 16 15.47 -18.09 15.03
C PRO A 16 14.86 -19.08 14.00
N PRO A 17 13.87 -19.90 14.41
CA PRO A 17 13.26 -19.93 15.74
C PRO A 17 14.17 -20.56 16.80
N VAL A 18 14.37 -19.90 17.94
CA VAL A 18 15.30 -20.34 18.99
C VAL A 18 14.90 -19.80 20.36
N THR A 19 15.14 -20.58 21.41
CA THR A 19 14.98 -20.10 22.78
C THR A 19 16.34 -19.75 23.37
N CYS A 20 16.42 -18.57 23.99
CA CYS A 20 17.60 -18.09 24.69
C CYS A 20 17.87 -18.97 25.92
N ARG A 21 19.09 -19.53 26.05
CA ARG A 21 19.47 -20.40 27.19
C ARG A 21 19.68 -19.62 28.48
N ALA A 22 19.81 -18.29 28.43
CA ALA A 22 20.09 -17.48 29.61
C ALA A 22 18.83 -16.91 30.29
N CYS A 23 17.74 -16.73 29.54
CA CYS A 23 16.50 -16.12 30.06
C CYS A 23 15.21 -16.77 29.54
N ASP A 24 15.31 -17.89 28.84
CA ASP A 24 14.19 -18.67 28.29
C ASP A 24 13.27 -17.92 27.33
N THR A 25 13.67 -16.71 26.85
CA THR A 25 12.92 -15.98 25.84
C THR A 25 12.99 -16.69 24.50
N SER A 26 11.84 -16.94 23.88
CA SER A 26 11.76 -17.49 22.52
C SER A 26 11.85 -16.38 21.49
N HIS A 27 12.68 -16.58 20.48
CA HIS A 27 12.85 -15.69 19.32
C HIS A 27 12.29 -16.37 18.08
N TRP A 28 11.50 -15.63 17.32
CA TRP A 28 10.86 -16.07 16.08
C TRP A 28 11.41 -15.29 14.89
N LEU A 29 11.25 -15.83 13.70
CA LEU A 29 11.52 -15.13 12.46
C LEU A 29 10.18 -14.74 11.85
N ASP A 30 9.75 -13.52 12.14
CA ASP A 30 8.46 -13.01 11.73
C ASP A 30 8.57 -12.12 10.48
N ALA A 31 7.60 -12.25 9.56
CA ALA A 31 7.45 -11.31 8.49
C ALA A 31 7.01 -9.94 9.05
N LYS A 32 7.64 -8.86 8.61
CA LYS A 32 7.23 -7.51 9.01
C LYS A 32 5.97 -7.10 8.24
N PRO A 33 4.88 -6.69 8.94
CA PRO A 33 3.69 -6.22 8.27
C PRO A 33 3.94 -4.87 7.59
N CYS A 34 3.53 -4.79 6.33
CA CYS A 34 3.49 -3.58 5.51
C CYS A 34 2.08 -3.41 4.96
N ALA A 35 1.67 -2.18 4.76
CA ALA A 35 0.38 -1.87 4.16
C ALA A 35 0.51 -0.75 3.12
N GLY A 36 -0.24 -0.86 2.03
CA GLY A 36 -0.31 0.14 0.98
C GLY A 36 -1.70 0.24 0.37
N ALA A 37 -1.95 1.31 -0.37
CA ALA A 37 -3.24 1.52 -1.02
C ALA A 37 -3.11 1.77 -2.52
N LEU A 38 -3.91 1.02 -3.30
CA LEU A 38 -4.13 1.24 -4.73
C LEU A 38 -5.09 2.41 -4.88
N VAL A 39 -4.55 3.63 -4.85
CA VAL A 39 -5.33 4.86 -4.93
C VAL A 39 -5.75 5.11 -6.37
N SER A 40 -7.05 5.06 -6.65
CA SER A 40 -7.60 5.17 -7.99
C SER A 40 -8.39 6.47 -8.17
N ARG A 41 -8.30 7.07 -9.37
CA ARG A 41 -9.11 8.21 -9.82
C ARG A 41 -9.32 8.14 -11.32
N ALA A 42 -10.57 8.19 -11.76
CA ALA A 42 -10.93 8.19 -13.18
C ALA A 42 -10.26 7.09 -14.02
N GLY A 43 -10.16 5.86 -13.44
CA GLY A 43 -9.55 4.71 -14.09
C GLY A 43 -8.02 4.70 -14.09
N LYS A 44 -7.38 5.69 -13.46
CA LYS A 44 -5.92 5.75 -13.29
C LYS A 44 -5.52 5.36 -11.86
N LEU A 45 -4.33 4.80 -11.73
CA LEU A 45 -3.68 4.43 -10.48
C LEU A 45 -2.59 5.45 -10.14
N LEU A 46 -2.54 5.88 -8.87
CA LEU A 46 -1.44 6.67 -8.34
C LEU A 46 -0.28 5.75 -8.00
N LEU A 47 0.90 6.08 -8.51
CA LEU A 47 2.15 5.48 -8.08
C LEU A 47 3.11 6.55 -7.59
N VAL A 48 4.04 6.15 -6.74
CA VAL A 48 5.14 6.96 -6.21
C VAL A 48 6.47 6.45 -6.76
N ARG A 49 7.42 7.35 -7.00
CA ARG A 49 8.78 6.99 -7.41
C ARG A 49 9.69 7.07 -6.19
N ARG A 50 10.31 5.97 -5.84
CA ARG A 50 11.13 5.85 -4.62
C ARG A 50 12.34 6.79 -4.64
N ALA A 51 12.54 7.54 -3.55
CA ALA A 51 13.70 8.42 -3.37
C ALA A 51 14.91 7.67 -2.80
N HIS A 52 14.70 6.54 -2.11
CA HIS A 52 15.71 5.81 -1.35
C HIS A 52 15.81 4.33 -1.74
N GLU A 53 16.96 3.73 -1.37
CA GLU A 53 17.13 2.28 -1.46
C GLU A 53 16.24 1.53 -0.42
N PRO A 54 15.84 0.31 -0.67
CA PRO A 54 16.06 -0.43 -1.91
C PRO A 54 15.15 0.08 -3.04
N TRP A 55 15.54 -0.18 -4.28
CA TRP A 55 14.78 0.16 -5.49
C TRP A 55 14.64 1.67 -5.77
N LYS A 56 15.63 2.48 -5.39
CA LYS A 56 15.66 3.91 -5.70
C LYS A 56 15.40 4.17 -7.19
N GLY A 57 14.46 5.09 -7.47
CA GLY A 57 14.07 5.48 -8.82
C GLY A 57 13.03 4.58 -9.49
N ALA A 58 12.70 3.42 -8.91
CA ALA A 58 11.62 2.57 -9.37
C ALA A 58 10.25 3.05 -8.84
N TRP A 59 9.18 2.68 -9.55
CA TRP A 59 7.81 3.00 -9.16
C TRP A 59 7.23 1.97 -8.20
N ASP A 60 6.43 2.46 -7.26
CA ASP A 60 5.80 1.66 -6.20
C ASP A 60 4.36 2.11 -5.96
N VAL A 61 3.59 1.29 -5.28
CA VAL A 61 2.31 1.67 -4.68
C VAL A 61 2.59 2.39 -3.37
N PRO A 62 1.94 3.54 -3.08
CA PRO A 62 2.11 4.22 -1.79
C PRO A 62 1.87 3.28 -0.62
N GLY A 63 2.85 3.20 0.30
CA GLY A 63 2.78 2.27 1.41
C GLY A 63 4.11 2.07 2.14
N GLY A 64 4.03 1.49 3.35
CA GLY A 64 5.18 1.25 4.20
C GLY A 64 4.91 0.30 5.36
N PHE A 65 5.76 0.33 6.37
CA PHE A 65 5.65 -0.54 7.53
C PHE A 65 4.50 -0.13 8.45
N CYS A 66 3.74 -1.13 8.92
CA CYS A 66 2.78 -0.90 9.99
C CYS A 66 3.51 -0.64 11.32
N GLY A 67 3.02 0.33 12.09
CA GLY A 67 3.47 0.58 13.46
C GLY A 67 3.08 -0.57 14.41
N PRO A 68 3.69 -0.66 15.61
CA PRO A 68 3.51 -1.81 16.52
C PRO A 68 2.06 -2.04 16.99
N ARG A 69 1.21 -1.03 16.93
CA ARG A 69 -0.22 -1.10 17.34
C ARG A 69 -1.15 -0.49 16.29
N GLU A 70 -0.65 -0.30 15.09
CA GLU A 70 -1.36 0.32 13.99
C GLU A 70 -2.08 -0.75 13.18
N HIS A 71 -3.36 -0.52 12.91
CA HIS A 71 -4.11 -1.40 12.03
C HIS A 71 -3.62 -1.21 10.58
N PRO A 72 -3.44 -2.27 9.76
CA PRO A 72 -2.92 -2.14 8.39
C PRO A 72 -3.68 -1.14 7.51
N ARG A 73 -4.99 -0.97 7.70
CA ARG A 73 -5.79 0.04 7.01
C ARG A 73 -5.37 1.47 7.37
N GLU A 74 -5.08 1.72 8.64
CA GLU A 74 -4.62 3.02 9.15
C GLU A 74 -3.21 3.31 8.64
N ALA A 75 -2.33 2.29 8.65
CA ALA A 75 -0.99 2.40 8.07
C ALA A 75 -1.05 2.77 6.59
N ALA A 76 -1.88 2.09 5.79
CA ALA A 76 -2.05 2.41 4.37
C ALA A 76 -2.54 3.85 4.15
N ALA A 77 -3.49 4.34 4.95
CA ALA A 77 -3.97 5.72 4.86
C ALA A 77 -2.90 6.73 5.26
N ARG A 78 -2.15 6.46 6.35
CA ARG A 78 -1.04 7.30 6.81
C ARG A 78 0.06 7.41 5.77
N GLU A 79 0.52 6.30 5.21
CA GLU A 79 1.58 6.26 4.19
C GLU A 79 1.15 7.03 2.91
N VAL A 80 -0.08 6.84 2.43
CA VAL A 80 -0.59 7.64 1.30
C VAL A 80 -0.54 9.13 1.60
N ARG A 81 -0.95 9.54 2.79
CA ARG A 81 -0.90 10.95 3.20
C ARG A 81 0.52 11.47 3.29
N GLU A 82 1.44 10.73 3.90
CA GLU A 82 2.85 11.09 4.08
C GLU A 82 3.54 11.22 2.73
N GLU A 83 3.40 10.23 1.85
CA GLU A 83 4.08 10.20 0.57
C GLU A 83 3.45 11.10 -0.50
N THR A 84 2.13 11.35 -0.43
CA THR A 84 1.40 11.99 -1.56
C THR A 84 0.55 13.20 -1.17
N GLY A 85 0.39 13.48 0.12
CA GLY A 85 -0.49 14.53 0.64
C GLY A 85 -1.98 14.28 0.45
N LEU A 86 -2.40 13.10 -0.03
CA LEU A 86 -3.81 12.76 -0.21
C LEU A 86 -4.37 12.10 1.05
N GLU A 87 -5.52 12.60 1.51
CA GLU A 87 -6.31 11.94 2.54
C GLU A 87 -7.23 10.91 1.87
N VAL A 88 -7.02 9.64 2.14
CA VAL A 88 -7.82 8.53 1.58
C VAL A 88 -8.40 7.65 2.69
N GLU A 89 -9.50 6.98 2.38
CA GLU A 89 -10.07 5.93 3.20
C GLU A 89 -9.89 4.58 2.48
N PRO A 90 -8.87 3.77 2.85
CA PRO A 90 -8.74 2.45 2.28
C PRO A 90 -9.95 1.59 2.63
N ASP A 91 -10.56 0.93 1.64
CA ASP A 91 -11.81 0.19 1.85
C ASP A 91 -11.61 -1.34 1.85
N ALA A 92 -11.68 -2.00 0.73
CA ALA A 92 -11.55 -3.45 0.61
C ALA A 92 -10.09 -3.88 0.46
N ILE A 93 -9.74 -5.02 1.05
CA ILE A 93 -8.44 -5.65 0.82
C ILE A 93 -8.41 -6.17 -0.64
N LEU A 94 -7.40 -5.74 -1.40
CA LEU A 94 -7.11 -6.32 -2.72
C LEU A 94 -6.48 -7.70 -2.58
N GLY A 95 -5.53 -7.85 -1.66
CA GLY A 95 -4.83 -9.09 -1.40
C GLY A 95 -3.63 -8.91 -0.46
N MET A 96 -2.93 -10.04 -0.24
CA MET A 96 -1.74 -10.11 0.61
C MET A 96 -0.64 -10.88 -0.12
N TRP A 97 0.60 -10.40 0.00
CA TRP A 97 1.79 -10.99 -0.62
C TRP A 97 2.95 -11.03 0.37
N VAL A 98 3.72 -12.10 0.31
CA VAL A 98 4.98 -12.22 1.06
C VAL A 98 6.13 -12.02 0.10
N ASP A 99 7.12 -11.20 0.49
CA ASP A 99 8.31 -10.95 -0.31
C ASP A 99 9.52 -10.63 0.58
N SER A 100 10.71 -10.67 0.01
CA SER A 100 11.90 -10.14 0.62
C SER A 100 11.96 -8.62 0.46
N TYR A 101 12.34 -7.90 1.53
CA TYR A 101 12.43 -6.43 1.49
C TYR A 101 13.49 -5.93 0.51
N ALA A 102 14.60 -6.65 0.37
CA ALA A 102 15.64 -6.38 -0.60
C ALA A 102 16.14 -7.70 -1.19
N PRO A 103 16.49 -7.74 -2.49
CA PRO A 103 16.96 -8.98 -3.12
C PRO A 103 18.33 -9.39 -2.61
N ASP A 104 19.19 -8.41 -2.32
CA ASP A 104 20.58 -8.59 -1.91
C ASP A 104 20.99 -7.55 -0.85
N GLY A 105 22.06 -7.83 -0.13
CA GLY A 105 22.67 -6.89 0.81
C GLY A 105 21.91 -6.76 2.14
N PRO A 106 22.05 -5.61 2.84
CA PRO A 106 21.41 -5.36 4.11
C PRO A 106 19.88 -5.35 3.97
N GLY A 107 19.22 -6.35 4.55
CA GLY A 107 17.75 -6.50 4.47
C GLY A 107 17.27 -7.62 3.57
N ALA A 108 18.16 -8.34 2.87
CA ALA A 108 17.80 -9.51 2.07
C ALA A 108 17.17 -10.65 2.91
N ASP A 109 17.48 -10.69 4.20
CA ASP A 109 16.90 -11.63 5.18
C ASP A 109 15.59 -11.10 5.81
N LYS A 110 15.16 -9.90 5.44
CA LYS A 110 13.91 -9.31 5.96
C LYS A 110 12.75 -9.71 5.06
N VAL A 111 11.86 -10.51 5.60
CA VAL A 111 10.59 -10.88 4.96
C VAL A 111 9.51 -9.88 5.33
N THR A 112 8.69 -9.48 4.37
CA THR A 112 7.54 -8.61 4.56
C THR A 112 6.25 -9.34 4.23
N LEU A 113 5.19 -9.07 4.98
CA LEU A 113 3.81 -9.39 4.66
C LEU A 113 3.14 -8.10 4.18
N ASN A 114 2.92 -7.99 2.89
CA ASN A 114 2.41 -6.79 2.25
C ASN A 114 0.90 -6.91 2.04
N ILE A 115 0.13 -6.02 2.65
CA ILE A 115 -1.33 -5.97 2.63
C ILE A 115 -1.76 -4.76 1.81
N TYR A 116 -2.44 -4.98 0.68
CA TYR A 116 -2.88 -3.90 -0.18
C TYR A 116 -4.38 -3.71 -0.15
N PHE A 117 -4.79 -2.45 -0.06
CA PHE A 117 -6.18 -2.02 -0.04
C PHE A 117 -6.53 -1.25 -1.32
N HIS A 118 -7.80 -1.26 -1.70
CA HIS A 118 -8.34 -0.27 -2.61
C HIS A 118 -8.58 1.04 -1.89
N ALA A 119 -8.40 2.16 -2.60
CA ALA A 119 -8.80 3.46 -2.14
C ALA A 119 -9.20 4.36 -3.31
N ALA A 120 -10.17 5.25 -3.10
CA ALA A 120 -10.50 6.30 -4.05
C ALA A 120 -9.79 7.59 -3.64
N ALA A 121 -9.19 8.28 -4.61
CA ALA A 121 -8.65 9.61 -4.34
C ALA A 121 -9.79 10.63 -4.20
N PRO A 122 -9.73 11.55 -3.21
CA PRO A 122 -10.78 12.52 -3.00
C PRO A 122 -10.82 13.57 -4.14
N GLY A 123 -12.00 13.75 -4.74
CA GLY A 123 -12.32 14.84 -5.67
C GLY A 123 -11.20 15.21 -6.67
N THR A 124 -10.83 16.49 -6.67
CA THR A 124 -9.78 17.07 -7.51
C THR A 124 -8.47 17.35 -6.77
N ALA A 125 -8.30 16.86 -5.54
CA ALA A 125 -7.10 17.10 -4.75
C ALA A 125 -5.84 16.67 -5.53
N ALA A 126 -4.83 17.55 -5.56
CA ALA A 126 -3.57 17.28 -6.24
C ALA A 126 -2.67 16.42 -5.34
N ALA A 127 -2.18 15.30 -5.87
CA ALA A 127 -1.11 14.55 -5.22
C ALA A 127 0.20 15.35 -5.32
N ARG A 128 0.99 15.34 -4.24
CA ARG A 128 2.29 16.01 -4.16
C ARG A 128 3.28 15.09 -3.46
N ALA A 129 4.42 14.87 -4.09
CA ALA A 129 5.50 14.09 -3.48
C ALA A 129 6.03 14.78 -2.22
N ASP A 130 6.21 14.04 -1.13
CA ASP A 130 7.10 14.49 -0.05
C ASP A 130 8.54 14.17 -0.48
N PRO A 131 9.40 15.17 -0.71
CA PRO A 131 10.75 14.97 -1.24
C PRO A 131 11.67 14.19 -0.28
N ASN A 132 11.27 14.06 1.00
CA ASN A 132 12.03 13.26 1.97
C ASN A 132 11.78 11.75 1.81
N GLU A 133 10.67 11.35 1.20
CA GLU A 133 10.26 9.95 1.08
C GLU A 133 10.19 9.47 -0.37
N VAL A 134 9.60 10.29 -1.26
CA VAL A 134 9.40 9.95 -2.65
C VAL A 134 9.88 11.04 -3.60
N ALA A 135 10.47 10.65 -4.72
CA ALA A 135 11.02 11.58 -5.70
C ALA A 135 9.93 12.18 -6.61
N GLU A 136 8.84 11.44 -6.83
CA GLU A 136 7.80 11.81 -7.79
C GLU A 136 6.50 11.07 -7.47
N VAL A 137 5.36 11.67 -7.85
CA VAL A 137 4.04 11.02 -7.85
C VAL A 137 3.41 11.19 -9.22
N ALA A 138 2.80 10.14 -9.76
CA ALA A 138 2.14 10.19 -11.07
C ALA A 138 0.93 9.26 -11.16
N TRP A 139 0.02 9.61 -12.09
CA TRP A 139 -1.19 8.84 -12.38
C TRP A 139 -1.03 8.07 -13.68
N PHE A 140 -1.18 6.76 -13.63
CA PHE A 140 -1.02 5.84 -14.76
C PHE A 140 -2.35 5.20 -15.15
N ALA A 141 -2.65 5.17 -16.43
CA ALA A 141 -3.73 4.32 -16.93
C ALA A 141 -3.34 2.83 -16.81
N ALA A 142 -4.33 1.96 -16.78
CA ALA A 142 -4.09 0.53 -16.56
C ALA A 142 -3.19 -0.12 -17.64
N ASP A 143 -3.19 0.41 -18.86
CA ASP A 143 -2.36 -0.01 -20.00
C ASP A 143 -1.04 0.78 -20.12
N GLU A 144 -0.85 1.81 -19.29
CA GLU A 144 0.34 2.68 -19.31
C GLU A 144 1.21 2.52 -18.04
N LEU A 145 1.05 1.43 -17.29
CA LEU A 145 1.84 1.22 -16.07
C LEU A 145 3.33 1.11 -16.39
N PRO A 146 4.21 1.71 -15.56
CA PRO A 146 5.64 1.75 -15.82
C PRO A 146 6.28 0.35 -15.75
N GLU A 147 7.35 0.15 -16.52
CA GLU A 147 8.12 -1.10 -16.52
C GLU A 147 9.05 -1.21 -15.31
N SER A 148 9.62 -0.07 -14.87
CA SER A 148 10.55 -0.02 -13.74
C SER A 148 9.78 -0.02 -12.42
N LEU A 149 9.48 -1.20 -11.91
CA LEU A 149 8.76 -1.41 -10.65
C LEU A 149 9.71 -1.77 -9.52
N ALA A 150 9.45 -1.24 -8.34
CA ALA A 150 10.03 -1.72 -7.09
C ALA A 150 9.49 -3.13 -6.76
N PHE A 151 10.20 -3.86 -5.92
CA PHE A 151 9.76 -5.16 -5.39
C PHE A 151 9.23 -6.13 -6.47
N PRO A 152 10.07 -6.55 -7.43
CA PRO A 152 9.66 -7.38 -8.57
C PRO A 152 9.11 -8.75 -8.16
N GLY A 153 9.35 -9.19 -6.92
CA GLY A 153 8.82 -10.43 -6.37
C GLY A 153 7.30 -10.41 -6.18
N HIS A 154 6.70 -9.25 -5.90
CA HIS A 154 5.25 -9.20 -5.67
C HIS A 154 4.51 -8.05 -6.40
N LEU A 155 5.10 -6.86 -6.57
CA LEU A 155 4.38 -5.70 -7.11
C LEU A 155 3.75 -5.94 -8.49
N PRO A 156 4.38 -6.64 -9.44
CA PRO A 156 3.73 -6.98 -10.71
C PRO A 156 2.45 -7.81 -10.53
N ALA A 157 2.38 -8.69 -9.51
CA ALA A 157 1.19 -9.47 -9.20
C ALA A 157 0.09 -8.60 -8.57
N VAL A 158 0.46 -7.65 -7.69
CA VAL A 158 -0.44 -6.65 -7.11
C VAL A 158 -1.11 -5.83 -8.22
N LEU A 159 -0.33 -5.28 -9.16
CA LEU A 159 -0.84 -4.47 -10.27
C LEU A 159 -1.73 -5.27 -11.23
N ARG A 160 -1.41 -6.56 -11.48
CA ARG A 160 -2.32 -7.45 -12.23
C ARG A 160 -3.65 -7.66 -11.50
N ALA A 161 -3.62 -7.88 -10.18
CA ALA A 161 -4.83 -8.05 -9.38
C ALA A 161 -5.69 -6.77 -9.37
N TRP A 162 -5.04 -5.60 -9.29
CA TRP A 162 -5.72 -4.31 -9.40
C TRP A 162 -6.41 -4.15 -10.76
N ARG A 163 -5.73 -4.40 -11.88
CA ARG A 163 -6.32 -4.35 -13.23
C ARG A 163 -7.57 -5.24 -13.33
N ALA A 164 -7.44 -6.49 -12.90
CA ALA A 164 -8.57 -7.44 -12.93
C ALA A 164 -9.74 -6.99 -12.03
N SER A 165 -9.50 -6.23 -10.97
CA SER A 165 -10.57 -5.68 -10.13
C SER A 165 -11.32 -4.54 -10.84
N GLN A 166 -10.64 -3.72 -11.65
CA GLN A 166 -11.28 -2.65 -12.43
C GLN A 166 -12.26 -3.20 -13.47
N GLU A 167 -11.95 -4.33 -14.09
CA GLU A 167 -12.82 -5.00 -15.06
C GLU A 167 -14.10 -5.58 -14.44
N ARG A 168 -14.04 -6.02 -13.18
CA ARG A 168 -15.16 -6.61 -12.43
C ARG A 168 -16.11 -5.58 -11.83
N THR A 169 -15.71 -4.33 -11.70
CA THR A 169 -16.59 -3.26 -11.23
C THR A 169 -17.46 -2.80 -12.40
N PRO A 170 -18.79 -2.99 -12.39
CA PRO A 170 -19.66 -2.49 -13.45
C PRO A 170 -19.42 -0.98 -13.55
N ARG A 171 -19.07 -0.48 -14.75
CA ARG A 171 -19.08 0.96 -15.01
C ARG A 171 -20.45 1.48 -14.59
N ALA A 172 -20.51 2.30 -13.55
CA ALA A 172 -21.74 2.96 -13.15
C ALA A 172 -22.29 3.70 -14.38
N THR A 173 -23.39 3.20 -14.93
CA THR A 173 -24.12 3.89 -15.98
C THR A 173 -24.53 5.22 -15.37
N PRO A 174 -24.24 6.39 -15.99
CA PRO A 174 -24.67 7.66 -15.44
C PRO A 174 -26.19 7.61 -15.29
N VAL A 175 -26.65 7.75 -14.05
CA VAL A 175 -28.07 7.90 -13.75
C VAL A 175 -28.49 9.21 -14.39
N GLN A 176 -29.20 9.14 -15.52
CA GLN A 176 -29.87 10.28 -16.09
C GLN A 176 -30.87 10.79 -15.04
N SER A 177 -30.60 11.95 -14.45
CA SER A 177 -31.54 12.65 -13.61
C SER A 177 -32.77 12.99 -14.47
N ARG A 178 -33.83 12.19 -14.33
CA ARG A 178 -35.14 12.62 -14.83
C ARG A 178 -35.52 13.87 -14.05
N ALA A 179 -35.56 15.00 -14.72
CA ALA A 179 -36.16 16.21 -14.19
C ALA A 179 -37.60 15.88 -13.78
N VAL A 180 -37.92 16.07 -12.51
CA VAL A 180 -39.31 16.01 -12.01
C VAL A 180 -40.05 17.22 -12.63
N PRO A 181 -41.13 17.02 -13.41
CA PRO A 181 -41.88 18.15 -13.94
C PRO A 181 -42.48 18.98 -12.78
N ALA A 182 -42.29 20.29 -12.89
CA ALA A 182 -42.89 21.23 -11.93
C ALA A 182 -44.40 21.02 -11.83
N ARG A 183 -44.88 20.85 -10.59
CA ARG A 183 -46.31 20.76 -10.27
C ARG A 183 -46.98 22.05 -10.68
N ALA A 184 -48.02 21.99 -11.52
CA ALA A 184 -48.83 23.13 -11.87
C ALA A 184 -49.52 23.72 -10.61
N PRO A 185 -49.70 25.04 -10.51
CA PRO A 185 -50.39 25.64 -9.39
C PRO A 185 -51.87 25.23 -9.37
N ASP A 186 -52.37 24.86 -8.20
CA ASP A 186 -53.79 24.59 -7.95
C ASP A 186 -54.64 25.84 -8.24
N PRO A 187 -55.76 25.73 -8.96
CA PRO A 187 -56.66 26.84 -9.12
C PRO A 187 -57.35 27.11 -7.78
N MET A 188 -57.23 28.35 -7.32
CA MET A 188 -57.96 28.82 -6.13
C MET A 188 -59.47 28.75 -6.38
N VAL A 189 -60.19 28.14 -5.42
CA VAL A 189 -61.62 28.36 -5.13
C VAL A 189 -61.73 29.17 -3.87
#